data_49dd530c46052f2979fa059574aa72d2
#
_entry.id   49dd530c46052f2979fa059574aa72d2
#
_cell.length_a   1.000
_cell.length_b   1.000
_cell.length_c   1.000
_cell.angle_alpha   90.00
_cell.angle_beta   90.00
_cell.angle_gamma   90.00
#
_symmetry.space_group_name_H-M   'P 1'
#
loop_
_entity.id
_entity.type
_entity.pdbx_description
1 polymer ?
#
loop_
_entity_poly.entity_id
_entity_poly.type
_entity_poly.pdbx_seq_one_letter_code
_entity_poly.pdbx_strand_id
1 'polypeptide(L)'
;EETMNNSYRLFETLRDSGDDPALASSALTTAKDIHEIKKEYLLIMRGISEALEQELENDGMYLEEVLSLLKSSITNLAESQGKTLNLTYEYQKNFYTSSHYALLSIFRNLFVNALEASKTDTVNLSVTEVIEDGQAIFTVTDDGPGIPAEYIGEVFKTGFSTKINFQTGEVSRGLGLNLVQDLVEGELHGTIG
;
A
#
# COMPACT_ATOMS: atom_id res chain seq x y z
N GLU A 1 -3.78 15.06 4.87
CA GLU A 1 -3.95 16.09 5.93
C GLU A 1 -2.76 17.05 5.95
N GLU A 2 -1.54 16.55 6.01
CA GLU A 2 -0.31 17.36 6.08
C GLU A 2 -0.15 18.32 4.88
N THR A 3 -0.37 17.85 3.65
CA THR A 3 -0.25 18.68 2.43
C THR A 3 -1.24 19.85 2.43
N MET A 4 -2.46 19.61 2.90
CA MET A 4 -3.49 20.64 3.02
C MET A 4 -3.10 21.67 4.10
N ASN A 5 -2.64 21.19 5.27
CA ASN A 5 -2.16 22.05 6.34
C ASN A 5 -0.96 22.88 5.89
N ASN A 6 -0.02 22.30 5.13
CA ASN A 6 1.12 23.01 4.58
C ASN A 6 0.70 24.08 3.56
N SER A 7 -0.29 23.81 2.71
CA SER A 7 -0.80 24.78 1.75
C SER A 7 -1.52 25.95 2.44
N TYR A 8 -2.30 25.68 3.51
CA TYR A 8 -2.91 26.74 4.32
C TYR A 8 -1.87 27.57 5.06
N ARG A 9 -0.85 26.93 5.65
CA ARG A 9 0.26 27.66 6.32
C ARG A 9 1.03 28.53 5.33
N LEU A 10 1.28 28.03 4.13
CA LEU A 10 1.91 28.79 3.07
C LEU A 10 1.07 30.03 2.70
N PHE A 11 -0.25 29.85 2.53
CA PHE A 11 -1.19 30.95 2.29
C PHE A 11 -1.13 32.01 3.41
N GLU A 12 -1.20 31.59 4.68
CA GLU A 12 -1.14 32.50 5.83
C GLU A 12 0.21 33.25 5.86
N THR A 13 1.32 32.55 5.64
CA THR A 13 2.66 33.17 5.61
C THR A 13 2.77 34.21 4.50
N LEU A 14 2.31 33.92 3.29
CA LEU A 14 2.34 34.82 2.14
C LEU A 14 1.40 36.03 2.33
N ARG A 15 0.22 35.80 2.93
CA ARG A 15 -0.72 36.89 3.26
C ARG A 15 -0.13 37.84 4.29
N ASP A 16 0.50 37.34 5.33
CA ASP A 16 1.01 38.12 6.44
C ASP A 16 2.34 38.83 6.08
N SER A 17 3.12 38.28 5.13
CA SER A 17 4.32 38.95 4.61
C SER A 17 3.99 40.12 3.67
N GLY A 18 2.81 40.16 3.08
CA GLY A 18 2.40 41.23 2.17
C GLY A 18 3.12 41.27 0.82
N ASP A 19 3.95 40.26 0.51
CA ASP A 19 4.90 40.30 -0.61
C ASP A 19 4.27 40.11 -1.99
N ASP A 20 3.25 39.21 -2.14
CA ASP A 20 2.57 38.99 -3.43
C ASP A 20 1.13 38.47 -3.26
N PRO A 21 0.11 39.32 -3.46
CA PRO A 21 -1.29 38.92 -3.37
C PRO A 21 -1.68 37.82 -4.37
N ALA A 22 -1.01 37.72 -5.52
CA ALA A 22 -1.29 36.71 -6.52
C ALA A 22 -0.78 35.33 -6.08
N LEU A 23 0.38 35.29 -5.44
CA LEU A 23 0.96 34.08 -4.87
C LEU A 23 0.14 33.57 -3.69
N ALA A 24 -0.31 34.44 -2.81
CA ALA A 24 -1.21 34.09 -1.71
C ALA A 24 -2.54 33.53 -2.24
N SER A 25 -3.13 34.16 -3.26
CA SER A 25 -4.35 33.66 -3.90
C SER A 25 -4.15 32.29 -4.54
N SER A 26 -3.02 32.08 -5.21
CA SER A 26 -2.67 30.78 -5.81
C SER A 26 -2.52 29.68 -4.76
N ALA A 27 -1.84 29.97 -3.64
CA ALA A 27 -1.69 29.03 -2.53
C ALA A 27 -3.05 28.64 -1.91
N LEU A 28 -3.97 29.61 -1.76
CA LEU A 28 -5.33 29.34 -1.27
C LEU A 28 -6.12 28.49 -2.26
N THR A 29 -6.03 28.78 -3.56
CA THR A 29 -6.70 28.00 -4.60
C THR A 29 -6.19 26.56 -4.56
N THR A 30 -4.86 26.34 -4.52
CA THR A 30 -4.27 25.03 -4.41
C THR A 30 -4.74 24.26 -3.16
N ALA A 31 -4.85 24.94 -2.01
CA ALA A 31 -5.37 24.33 -0.78
C ALA A 31 -6.83 23.88 -0.92
N LYS A 32 -7.66 24.69 -1.60
CA LYS A 32 -9.07 24.36 -1.88
C LYS A 32 -9.18 23.17 -2.85
N ASP A 33 -8.41 23.19 -3.93
CA ASP A 33 -8.38 22.10 -4.92
C ASP A 33 -7.97 20.77 -4.29
N ILE A 34 -6.94 20.77 -3.43
CA ILE A 34 -6.53 19.58 -2.67
C ILE A 34 -7.65 19.10 -1.76
N HIS A 35 -8.39 20.00 -1.11
CA HIS A 35 -9.52 19.63 -0.26
C HIS A 35 -10.66 19.01 -1.08
N GLU A 36 -10.97 19.56 -2.24
CA GLU A 36 -12.01 19.06 -3.14
C GLU A 36 -11.65 17.69 -3.71
N ILE A 37 -10.44 17.52 -4.21
CA ILE A 37 -9.91 16.23 -4.66
C ILE A 37 -9.98 15.17 -3.55
N LYS A 38 -9.61 15.51 -2.32
CA LYS A 38 -9.72 14.59 -1.18
C LYS A 38 -11.17 14.19 -0.91
N LYS A 39 -12.10 15.14 -0.99
CA LYS A 39 -13.54 14.87 -0.80
C LYS A 39 -14.09 13.97 -1.88
N GLU A 40 -13.77 14.24 -3.15
CA GLU A 40 -14.14 13.39 -4.29
C GLU A 40 -13.55 11.99 -4.17
N TYR A 41 -12.28 11.89 -3.82
CA TYR A 41 -11.62 10.59 -3.58
C TYR A 41 -12.33 9.78 -2.49
N LEU A 42 -12.70 10.39 -1.38
CA LEU A 42 -13.43 9.71 -0.30
C LEU A 42 -14.84 9.29 -0.74
N LEU A 43 -15.51 10.07 -1.58
CA LEU A 43 -16.82 9.70 -2.15
C LEU A 43 -16.70 8.53 -3.12
N ILE A 44 -15.69 8.53 -3.99
CA ILE A 44 -15.39 7.41 -4.90
C ILE A 44 -15.08 6.15 -4.11
N MET A 45 -14.21 6.25 -3.11
CA MET A 45 -13.85 5.11 -2.25
C MET A 45 -15.07 4.53 -1.52
N ARG A 46 -15.95 5.41 -1.00
CA ARG A 46 -17.20 4.97 -0.37
C ARG A 46 -18.14 4.31 -1.38
N GLY A 47 -18.33 4.89 -2.56
CA GLY A 47 -19.15 4.30 -3.62
C GLY A 47 -18.63 2.95 -4.11
N ILE A 48 -17.29 2.79 -4.20
CA ILE A 48 -16.68 1.50 -4.51
C ILE A 48 -16.92 0.50 -3.38
N SER A 49 -16.76 0.90 -2.11
CA SER A 49 -17.03 0.04 -0.95
C SER A 49 -18.50 -0.38 -0.91
N GLU A 50 -19.44 0.55 -1.08
CA GLU A 50 -20.88 0.27 -1.12
C GLU A 50 -21.27 -0.66 -2.29
N ALA A 51 -20.65 -0.48 -3.48
CA ALA A 51 -20.86 -1.35 -4.63
C ALA A 51 -20.31 -2.76 -4.40
N LEU A 52 -19.12 -2.86 -3.78
CA LEU A 52 -18.53 -4.14 -3.40
C LEU A 52 -19.32 -4.85 -2.29
N GLU A 53 -19.85 -4.11 -1.32
CA GLU A 53 -20.72 -4.66 -0.26
C GLU A 53 -22.04 -5.21 -0.84
N GLN A 54 -22.60 -4.59 -1.88
CA GLN A 54 -23.80 -5.08 -2.56
C GLN A 54 -23.57 -6.31 -3.45
N GLU A 55 -22.36 -6.50 -4.00
CA GLU A 55 -22.02 -7.67 -4.81
C GLU A 55 -21.51 -8.85 -3.99
N LEU A 56 -21.06 -8.61 -2.77
CA LEU A 56 -20.44 -9.62 -1.91
C LEU A 56 -21.36 -9.94 -0.71
N GLU A 57 -22.43 -10.71 -0.94
CA GLU A 57 -23.09 -11.49 0.12
C GLU A 57 -22.17 -12.58 0.74
N ASN A 58 -20.88 -12.51 0.48
CA ASN A 58 -19.89 -13.41 1.04
C ASN A 58 -19.23 -12.78 2.27
N ASP A 59 -19.60 -13.27 3.44
CA ASP A 59 -19.03 -12.88 4.74
C ASP A 59 -17.49 -13.11 4.85
N GLY A 60 -16.86 -13.66 3.82
CA GLY A 60 -15.41 -13.95 3.79
C GLY A 60 -14.98 -14.77 2.57
N MET A 61 -13.72 -15.20 2.57
CA MET A 61 -13.10 -16.00 1.51
C MET A 61 -12.19 -17.09 2.10
N TYR A 62 -11.99 -18.17 1.35
CA TYR A 62 -10.92 -19.11 1.64
C TYR A 62 -9.55 -18.54 1.26
N LEU A 63 -8.51 -18.94 1.99
CA LEU A 63 -7.13 -18.50 1.71
C LEU A 63 -6.73 -18.74 0.25
N GLU A 64 -7.09 -19.89 -0.32
CA GLU A 64 -6.81 -20.23 -1.71
C GLU A 64 -7.43 -19.24 -2.71
N GLU A 65 -8.64 -18.75 -2.44
CA GLU A 65 -9.32 -17.75 -3.27
C GLU A 65 -8.59 -16.40 -3.22
N VAL A 66 -8.21 -15.97 -2.01
CA VAL A 66 -7.40 -14.75 -1.80
C VAL A 66 -6.10 -14.84 -2.59
N LEU A 67 -5.35 -15.94 -2.46
CA LEU A 67 -4.07 -16.14 -3.14
C LEU A 67 -4.23 -16.22 -4.67
N SER A 68 -5.31 -16.83 -5.16
CA SER A 68 -5.62 -16.93 -6.60
C SER A 68 -5.91 -15.56 -7.22
N LEU A 69 -6.72 -14.74 -6.56
CA LEU A 69 -7.00 -13.36 -6.98
C LEU A 69 -5.73 -12.52 -7.03
N LEU A 70 -4.90 -12.62 -6.00
CA LEU A 70 -3.61 -11.92 -5.93
C LEU A 70 -2.69 -12.34 -7.07
N LYS A 71 -2.57 -13.65 -7.34
CA LYS A 71 -1.74 -14.17 -8.41
C LYS A 71 -2.13 -13.57 -9.76
N SER A 72 -3.42 -13.59 -10.08
CA SER A 72 -3.94 -13.01 -11.33
C SER A 72 -3.63 -11.51 -11.42
N SER A 73 -3.92 -10.74 -10.37
CA SER A 73 -3.72 -9.30 -10.34
C SER A 73 -2.25 -8.91 -10.46
N ILE A 74 -1.35 -9.59 -9.73
CA ILE A 74 0.07 -9.25 -9.70
C ILE A 74 0.80 -9.74 -10.96
N THR A 75 0.37 -10.87 -11.55
CA THR A 75 0.88 -11.31 -12.86
C THR A 75 0.59 -10.26 -13.94
N ASN A 76 -0.65 -9.79 -14.03
CA ASN A 76 -1.01 -8.72 -14.98
C ASN A 76 -0.20 -7.44 -14.75
N LEU A 77 0.05 -7.08 -13.50
CA LEU A 77 0.87 -5.92 -13.15
C LEU A 77 2.34 -6.12 -13.60
N ALA A 78 2.93 -7.29 -13.33
CA ALA A 78 4.29 -7.62 -13.75
C ALA A 78 4.44 -7.56 -15.28
N GLU A 79 3.51 -8.16 -16.03
CA GLU A 79 3.47 -8.14 -17.49
C GLU A 79 3.37 -6.70 -18.03
N SER A 80 2.56 -5.84 -17.41
CA SER A 80 2.46 -4.44 -17.79
C SER A 80 3.76 -3.66 -17.62
N GLN A 81 4.64 -4.14 -16.75
CA GLN A 81 5.99 -3.61 -16.50
C GLN A 81 7.08 -4.32 -17.31
N GLY A 82 6.71 -5.25 -18.21
CA GLY A 82 7.64 -6.05 -19.00
C GLY A 82 8.39 -7.11 -18.20
N LYS A 83 7.86 -7.51 -17.03
CA LYS A 83 8.46 -8.50 -16.13
C LYS A 83 7.69 -9.82 -16.16
N THR A 84 8.40 -10.91 -15.89
CA THR A 84 7.82 -12.24 -15.67
C THR A 84 7.77 -12.52 -14.17
N LEU A 85 6.61 -12.91 -13.65
CA LEU A 85 6.42 -13.26 -12.24
C LEU A 85 6.31 -14.77 -12.05
N ASN A 86 7.18 -15.34 -11.24
CA ASN A 86 7.08 -16.70 -10.72
C ASN A 86 6.57 -16.63 -9.27
N LEU A 87 5.27 -16.82 -9.08
CA LEU A 87 4.64 -16.76 -7.77
C LEU A 87 4.19 -18.15 -7.34
N THR A 88 4.73 -18.63 -6.21
CA THR A 88 4.41 -19.93 -5.63
C THR A 88 3.75 -19.77 -4.26
N TYR A 89 2.83 -20.68 -3.94
CA TYR A 89 2.16 -20.73 -2.65
C TYR A 89 2.24 -22.13 -2.05
N GLU A 90 2.58 -22.18 -0.76
CA GLU A 90 2.51 -23.39 0.04
C GLU A 90 1.77 -23.05 1.32
N TYR A 91 0.66 -23.75 1.61
CA TYR A 91 -0.10 -23.53 2.83
C TYR A 91 -0.49 -24.86 3.48
N GLN A 92 -0.40 -24.87 4.80
CA GLN A 92 -0.76 -26.03 5.61
C GLN A 92 -2.27 -26.20 5.71
N LYS A 93 -3.01 -25.07 5.72
CA LYS A 93 -4.45 -25.07 5.90
C LYS A 93 -5.16 -24.03 5.02
N ASN A 94 -6.12 -24.49 4.20
CA ASN A 94 -7.03 -23.61 3.49
C ASN A 94 -8.18 -23.21 4.45
N PHE A 95 -8.01 -22.13 5.22
CA PHE A 95 -9.01 -21.66 6.16
C PHE A 95 -9.88 -20.55 5.55
N TYR A 96 -11.10 -20.43 6.10
CA TYR A 96 -12.03 -19.35 5.75
C TYR A 96 -11.79 -18.16 6.68
N THR A 97 -11.79 -16.94 6.12
CA THR A 97 -11.59 -15.68 6.87
C THR A 97 -12.52 -14.58 6.40
N SER A 98 -13.08 -13.84 7.36
CA SER A 98 -13.81 -12.59 7.09
C SER A 98 -12.87 -11.40 6.83
N SER A 99 -11.60 -11.48 7.28
CA SER A 99 -10.60 -10.43 7.07
C SER A 99 -9.84 -10.59 5.73
N HIS A 100 -10.51 -11.10 4.70
CA HIS A 100 -9.90 -11.36 3.39
C HIS A 100 -9.40 -10.08 2.71
N TYR A 101 -10.05 -8.93 2.92
CA TYR A 101 -9.60 -7.63 2.39
C TYR A 101 -8.28 -7.18 3.02
N ALA A 102 -8.09 -7.42 4.33
CA ALA A 102 -6.82 -7.16 4.99
C ALA A 102 -5.71 -8.02 4.39
N LEU A 103 -5.95 -9.34 4.21
CA LEU A 103 -4.98 -10.24 3.57
C LEU A 103 -4.66 -9.82 2.12
N LEU A 104 -5.69 -9.49 1.32
CA LEU A 104 -5.49 -8.97 -0.04
C LEU A 104 -4.61 -7.71 -0.04
N SER A 105 -4.88 -6.77 0.85
CA SER A 105 -4.12 -5.53 0.96
C SER A 105 -2.68 -5.77 1.41
N ILE A 106 -2.47 -6.61 2.43
CA ILE A 106 -1.14 -6.97 2.95
C ILE A 106 -0.29 -7.58 1.84
N PHE A 107 -0.75 -8.69 1.25
CA PHE A 107 0.02 -9.39 0.23
C PHE A 107 0.25 -8.54 -1.02
N ARG A 108 -0.76 -7.77 -1.45
CA ARG A 108 -0.59 -6.87 -2.59
C ARG A 108 0.51 -5.85 -2.35
N ASN A 109 0.57 -5.24 -1.18
CA ASN A 109 1.63 -4.29 -0.84
C ASN A 109 3.02 -4.95 -0.83
N LEU A 110 3.14 -6.14 -0.24
CA LEU A 110 4.40 -6.88 -0.22
C LEU A 110 4.85 -7.27 -1.63
N PHE A 111 3.95 -7.80 -2.47
CA PHE A 111 4.27 -8.23 -3.83
C PHE A 111 4.61 -7.07 -4.76
N VAL A 112 3.89 -5.94 -4.64
CA VAL A 112 4.23 -4.73 -5.41
C VAL A 112 5.60 -4.20 -4.99
N ASN A 113 5.92 -4.21 -3.70
CA ASN A 113 7.25 -3.82 -3.21
C ASN A 113 8.36 -4.69 -3.81
N ALA A 114 8.16 -6.01 -3.87
CA ALA A 114 9.10 -6.94 -4.47
C ALA A 114 9.27 -6.69 -5.98
N LEU A 115 8.15 -6.52 -6.73
CA LEU A 115 8.20 -6.18 -8.16
C LEU A 115 8.96 -4.89 -8.43
N GLU A 116 8.73 -3.86 -7.63
CA GLU A 116 9.39 -2.56 -7.79
C GLU A 116 10.88 -2.58 -7.37
N ALA A 117 11.24 -3.39 -6.38
CA ALA A 117 12.62 -3.55 -5.93
C ALA A 117 13.47 -4.39 -6.88
N SER A 118 12.86 -5.33 -7.60
CA SER A 118 13.56 -6.23 -8.51
C SER A 118 14.19 -5.47 -9.67
N LYS A 119 15.46 -5.77 -9.92
CA LYS A 119 16.28 -5.24 -11.04
C LYS A 119 16.32 -6.19 -12.24
N THR A 120 15.69 -7.35 -12.13
CA THR A 120 15.67 -8.40 -13.16
C THR A 120 14.32 -8.45 -13.85
N ASP A 121 14.30 -8.99 -15.07
CA ASP A 121 13.06 -9.19 -15.85
C ASP A 121 12.21 -10.34 -15.28
N THR A 122 12.80 -11.22 -14.47
CA THR A 122 12.10 -12.30 -13.79
C THR A 122 12.15 -12.07 -12.29
N VAL A 123 10.99 -12.11 -11.64
CA VAL A 123 10.79 -11.92 -10.21
C VAL A 123 10.25 -13.20 -9.61
N ASN A 124 10.96 -13.75 -8.62
CA ASN A 124 10.51 -14.93 -7.91
C ASN A 124 9.96 -14.53 -6.54
N LEU A 125 8.71 -14.91 -6.29
CA LEU A 125 8.00 -14.68 -5.05
C LEU A 125 7.47 -16.00 -4.51
N SER A 126 7.58 -16.19 -3.20
CA SER A 126 6.94 -17.32 -2.53
C SER A 126 6.20 -16.87 -1.27
N VAL A 127 5.07 -17.52 -1.02
CA VAL A 127 4.31 -17.37 0.21
C VAL A 127 4.16 -18.75 0.83
N THR A 128 4.61 -18.87 2.08
CA THR A 128 4.35 -20.08 2.87
C THR A 128 3.46 -19.75 4.05
N GLU A 129 2.51 -20.62 4.37
CA GLU A 129 1.68 -20.53 5.56
C GLU A 129 1.84 -21.78 6.39
N VAL A 130 2.07 -21.59 7.69
CA VAL A 130 2.06 -22.66 8.69
C VAL A 130 1.19 -22.28 9.87
N ILE A 131 0.59 -23.28 10.52
CA ILE A 131 -0.20 -23.05 11.74
C ILE A 131 0.65 -23.46 12.94
N GLU A 132 0.97 -22.51 13.81
CA GLU A 132 1.65 -22.74 15.08
C GLU A 132 0.82 -22.16 16.23
N ASP A 133 0.57 -22.94 17.25
CA ASP A 133 -0.23 -22.56 18.42
C ASP A 133 -1.60 -21.94 18.11
N GLY A 134 -2.21 -22.38 16.98
CA GLY A 134 -3.51 -21.89 16.52
C GLY A 134 -3.45 -20.56 15.77
N GLN A 135 -2.28 -20.03 15.51
CA GLN A 135 -2.04 -18.82 14.71
C GLN A 135 -1.51 -19.20 13.32
N ALA A 136 -1.95 -18.49 12.29
CA ALA A 136 -1.41 -18.61 10.94
C ALA A 136 -0.17 -17.71 10.81
N ILE A 137 0.96 -18.32 10.51
CA ILE A 137 2.22 -17.63 10.27
C ILE A 137 2.47 -17.62 8.76
N PHE A 138 2.51 -16.42 8.18
CA PHE A 138 2.82 -16.23 6.78
C PHE A 138 4.25 -15.75 6.61
N THR A 139 5.00 -16.42 5.74
CA THR A 139 6.32 -15.97 5.31
C THR A 139 6.25 -15.62 3.82
N VAL A 140 6.58 -14.37 3.51
CA VAL A 140 6.68 -13.89 2.13
C VAL A 140 8.14 -13.68 1.80
N THR A 141 8.61 -14.32 0.73
CA THR A 141 10.01 -14.25 0.30
C THR A 141 10.09 -13.79 -1.14
N ASP A 142 10.98 -12.84 -1.42
CA ASP A 142 11.36 -12.41 -2.76
C ASP A 142 12.86 -12.64 -3.02
N ASP A 143 13.25 -12.62 -4.28
CA ASP A 143 14.64 -12.71 -4.72
C ASP A 143 15.28 -11.34 -5.03
N GLY A 144 14.70 -10.29 -4.49
CA GLY A 144 15.17 -8.92 -4.66
C GLY A 144 16.47 -8.60 -3.91
N PRO A 145 16.88 -7.33 -3.93
CA PRO A 145 18.14 -6.89 -3.32
C PRO A 145 18.11 -6.89 -1.78
N GLY A 146 16.96 -7.18 -1.18
CA GLY A 146 16.75 -7.09 0.27
C GLY A 146 16.70 -5.66 0.78
N ILE A 147 16.53 -5.55 2.10
CA ILE A 147 16.50 -4.26 2.82
C ILE A 147 17.82 -4.13 3.59
N PRO A 148 18.59 -3.03 3.40
CA PRO A 148 19.79 -2.79 4.20
C PRO A 148 19.50 -2.82 5.70
N ALA A 149 20.40 -3.42 6.47
CA ALA A 149 20.20 -3.62 7.92
C ALA A 149 19.93 -2.33 8.68
N GLU A 150 20.49 -1.21 8.22
CA GLU A 150 20.27 0.12 8.78
C GLU A 150 18.83 0.64 8.64
N TYR A 151 18.06 0.09 7.70
CA TYR A 151 16.67 0.51 7.45
C TYR A 151 15.62 -0.42 8.05
N ILE A 152 15.98 -1.62 8.51
CA ILE A 152 15.04 -2.61 9.03
C ILE A 152 14.15 -2.02 10.15
N GLY A 153 14.71 -1.22 11.05
CA GLY A 153 13.97 -0.55 12.11
C GLY A 153 13.11 0.65 11.66
N GLU A 154 13.26 1.09 10.41
CA GLU A 154 12.61 2.29 9.88
C GLU A 154 11.55 1.99 8.81
N VAL A 155 11.60 0.79 8.19
CA VAL A 155 10.78 0.47 7.01
C VAL A 155 9.27 0.50 7.25
N PHE A 156 8.84 0.33 8.49
CA PHE A 156 7.44 0.41 8.88
C PHE A 156 7.00 1.82 9.31
N LYS A 157 7.92 2.79 9.44
CA LYS A 157 7.57 4.16 9.81
C LYS A 157 6.84 4.85 8.66
N THR A 158 5.78 5.57 9.01
CA THR A 158 4.98 6.35 8.04
C THR A 158 5.88 7.33 7.28
N GLY A 159 5.83 7.26 5.95
CA GLY A 159 6.61 8.15 5.08
C GLY A 159 8.04 7.69 4.81
N PHE A 160 8.50 6.57 5.40
CA PHE A 160 9.81 6.03 5.05
C PHE A 160 9.79 5.43 3.64
N SER A 161 10.64 5.92 2.76
CA SER A 161 10.83 5.39 1.42
C SER A 161 12.25 5.65 0.95
N THR A 162 12.86 4.63 0.37
CA THR A 162 14.14 4.75 -0.35
C THR A 162 13.94 5.03 -1.84
N LYS A 163 12.69 5.09 -2.31
CA LYS A 163 12.33 5.30 -3.72
C LYS A 163 12.16 6.79 -3.99
N ILE A 164 13.18 7.40 -4.58
CA ILE A 164 13.16 8.78 -5.03
C ILE A 164 13.08 8.77 -6.56
N ASN A 165 12.07 9.41 -7.13
CA ASN A 165 12.05 9.69 -8.56
C ASN A 165 12.93 10.94 -8.82
N PHE A 166 14.17 10.71 -9.27
CA PHE A 166 15.12 11.80 -9.54
C PHE A 166 14.71 12.71 -10.70
N GLN A 167 13.72 12.33 -11.53
CA GLN A 167 13.24 13.16 -12.63
C GLN A 167 12.13 14.12 -12.19
N THR A 168 11.26 13.69 -11.29
CA THR A 168 10.14 14.52 -10.80
C THR A 168 10.39 15.10 -9.41
N GLY A 169 11.42 14.63 -8.69
CA GLY A 169 11.66 14.97 -7.30
C GLY A 169 10.65 14.36 -6.32
N GLU A 170 9.75 13.50 -6.84
CA GLU A 170 8.74 12.84 -6.00
C GLU A 170 9.38 11.70 -5.21
N VAL A 171 9.20 11.74 -3.92
CA VAL A 171 9.48 10.60 -3.04
C VAL A 171 8.23 9.70 -3.03
N SER A 172 8.38 8.44 -3.41
CA SER A 172 7.29 7.48 -3.21
C SER A 172 6.87 7.52 -1.74
N ARG A 173 5.56 7.63 -1.48
CA ARG A 173 5.01 8.05 -0.17
C ARG A 173 5.35 7.16 1.02
N GLY A 174 6.05 6.03 0.82
CA GLY A 174 6.48 5.13 1.90
C GLY A 174 5.34 4.66 2.80
N LEU A 175 4.15 4.42 2.24
CA LEU A 175 2.96 4.06 3.00
C LEU A 175 2.66 2.55 2.96
N GLY A 176 3.31 1.79 2.06
CA GLY A 176 2.96 0.39 1.83
C GLY A 176 3.24 -0.52 3.02
N LEU A 177 4.45 -0.48 3.56
CA LEU A 177 4.82 -1.32 4.71
C LEU A 177 4.21 -0.83 6.02
N ASN A 178 4.02 0.48 6.19
CA ASN A 178 3.27 1.02 7.33
C ASN A 178 1.83 0.52 7.31
N LEU A 179 1.14 0.55 6.15
CA LEU A 179 -0.20 0.00 6.02
C LEU A 179 -0.24 -1.52 6.32
N VAL A 180 0.79 -2.27 5.88
CA VAL A 180 0.90 -3.71 6.21
C VAL A 180 0.96 -3.89 7.72
N GLN A 181 1.79 -3.12 8.43
CA GLN A 181 1.88 -3.18 9.88
C GLN A 181 0.55 -2.83 10.56
N ASP A 182 -0.09 -1.74 10.14
CA ASP A 182 -1.38 -1.30 10.70
C ASP A 182 -2.47 -2.37 10.53
N LEU A 183 -2.52 -3.06 9.38
CA LEU A 183 -3.48 -4.14 9.14
C LEU A 183 -3.16 -5.39 9.94
N VAL A 184 -1.88 -5.79 10.03
CA VAL A 184 -1.47 -6.97 10.79
C VAL A 184 -1.72 -6.78 12.28
N GLU A 185 -1.30 -5.67 12.86
CA GLU A 185 -1.39 -5.41 14.30
C GLU A 185 -2.79 -4.93 14.71
N GLY A 186 -3.41 -4.06 13.91
CA GLY A 186 -4.70 -3.44 14.23
C GLY A 186 -5.91 -4.29 13.87
N GLU A 187 -5.96 -4.86 12.66
CA GLU A 187 -7.12 -5.62 12.18
C GLU A 187 -7.00 -7.11 12.44
N LEU A 188 -5.83 -7.70 12.16
CA LEU A 188 -5.61 -9.14 12.35
C LEU A 188 -5.12 -9.50 13.76
N HIS A 189 -4.78 -8.51 14.59
CA HIS A 189 -4.25 -8.68 15.95
C HIS A 189 -3.01 -9.58 16.00
N GLY A 190 -2.21 -9.55 14.93
CA GLY A 190 -0.99 -10.31 14.77
C GLY A 190 0.26 -9.51 15.08
N THR A 191 1.39 -10.04 14.66
CA THR A 191 2.71 -9.36 14.72
C THR A 191 3.40 -9.47 13.38
N ILE A 192 4.25 -8.48 13.06
CA ILE A 192 5.05 -8.46 11.84
C ILE A 192 6.52 -8.29 12.19
N GLY A 193 7.40 -8.96 11.48
CA GLY A 193 8.84 -8.92 11.69
C GLY A 193 9.62 -9.16 10.41
#